data_528bf7b790722b82d62219de0cf70f19
#
_entry.id   528bf7b790722b82d62219de0cf70f19
#
_cell.length_a   1.000
_cell.length_b   1.000
_cell.length_c   1.000
_cell.angle_alpha   90.00
_cell.angle_beta   90.00
_cell.angle_gamma   90.00
#
_symmetry.space_group_name_H-M   'P 1'
#
loop_
_entity.id
_entity.type
_entity.pdbx_description
1 polymer ?
#
loop_
_entity_poly.entity_id
_entity_poly.type
_entity_poly.pdbx_seq_one_letter_code
_entity_poly.pdbx_strand_id
1 'polypeptide(L)'
;MTKYILIFLGLGLFCFSAFTPGPEQRPKLKYAWRALFGCMVEDSSSVEKNAFDVLVGRKLCAKDSAGNQLTVESFTITYAERGLYQDSTGLPIIITEYSSAECKGDSIPSQWIADFRERSYRGDTVYFDHVMARSADQKTQLCKPVKIVIK
;
A
#
# COMPACT_ATOMS: atom_id res chain seq x y z
N MET A 1 -10.46 34.17 -77.04
CA MET A 1 -10.46 34.68 -75.69
C MET A 1 -10.50 33.47 -74.72
N THR A 2 -9.35 33.01 -74.28
CA THR A 2 -9.20 31.77 -73.49
C THR A 2 -8.77 32.15 -72.08
N LYS A 3 -9.66 31.95 -71.09
CA LYS A 3 -9.40 32.23 -69.67
C LYS A 3 -8.80 30.99 -69.02
N TYR A 4 -7.54 31.06 -68.61
CA TYR A 4 -6.88 30.04 -67.80
C TYR A 4 -7.28 30.21 -66.34
N ILE A 5 -7.87 29.16 -65.76
CA ILE A 5 -8.17 29.04 -64.31
C ILE A 5 -6.98 28.31 -63.72
N LEU A 6 -6.21 29.01 -62.89
CA LEU A 6 -5.14 28.45 -62.04
C LEU A 6 -5.74 27.88 -60.77
N ILE A 7 -5.73 26.57 -60.62
CA ILE A 7 -6.10 25.86 -59.39
C ILE A 7 -4.87 25.77 -58.51
N PHE A 8 -4.84 26.53 -57.42
CA PHE A 8 -3.85 26.38 -56.33
C PHE A 8 -4.22 25.20 -55.45
N LEU A 9 -3.47 24.12 -55.56
CA LEU A 9 -3.53 22.97 -54.68
C LEU A 9 -2.71 23.30 -53.42
N GLY A 10 -3.37 23.78 -52.37
CA GLY A 10 -2.80 24.01 -51.04
C GLY A 10 -2.61 22.69 -50.31
N LEU A 11 -1.35 22.19 -50.25
CA LEU A 11 -1.00 21.03 -49.48
C LEU A 11 -0.89 21.44 -47.99
N GLY A 12 -1.95 21.24 -47.22
CA GLY A 12 -1.97 21.48 -45.79
C GLY A 12 -1.20 20.36 -45.05
N LEU A 13 0.00 20.68 -44.59
CA LEU A 13 0.78 19.81 -43.70
C LEU A 13 0.13 19.82 -42.29
N PHE A 14 -0.71 18.83 -41.98
CA PHE A 14 -1.21 18.59 -40.62
C PHE A 14 -0.08 18.02 -39.77
N CYS A 15 0.60 18.88 -38.98
CA CYS A 15 1.48 18.43 -37.91
C CYS A 15 0.61 17.85 -36.76
N PHE A 16 0.46 16.53 -36.72
CA PHE A 16 -0.04 15.83 -35.54
C PHE A 16 1.03 15.92 -34.45
N SER A 17 0.93 16.92 -33.57
CA SER A 17 1.64 16.92 -32.30
C SER A 17 1.06 15.81 -31.41
N ALA A 18 1.78 14.69 -31.32
CA ALA A 18 1.49 13.63 -30.38
C ALA A 18 1.59 14.20 -28.95
N PHE A 19 0.43 14.46 -28.34
CA PHE A 19 0.35 14.79 -26.94
C PHE A 19 0.67 13.51 -26.16
N THR A 20 1.93 13.32 -25.75
CA THR A 20 2.30 12.30 -24.79
C THR A 20 1.83 12.80 -23.41
N PRO A 21 0.86 12.16 -22.77
CA PRO A 21 0.51 12.52 -21.39
C PRO A 21 1.73 12.28 -20.53
N GLY A 22 2.23 13.35 -19.91
CA GLY A 22 3.32 13.25 -18.93
C GLY A 22 2.89 12.34 -17.76
N PRO A 23 3.86 11.75 -17.02
CA PRO A 23 3.55 10.89 -15.90
C PRO A 23 2.64 11.64 -14.92
N GLU A 24 1.44 11.12 -14.76
CA GLU A 24 0.43 11.67 -13.83
C GLU A 24 1.01 11.62 -12.41
N GLN A 25 1.47 12.73 -11.91
CA GLN A 25 1.93 12.87 -10.53
C GLN A 25 0.74 12.75 -9.62
N ARG A 26 0.50 11.54 -9.12
CA ARG A 26 -0.54 11.34 -8.08
C ARG A 26 -0.23 12.25 -6.89
N PRO A 27 -1.19 13.04 -6.41
CA PRO A 27 -0.97 13.92 -5.28
C PRO A 27 -0.54 13.09 -4.07
N LYS A 28 0.59 13.46 -3.44
CA LYS A 28 1.05 12.82 -2.21
C LYS A 28 0.03 13.16 -1.12
N LEU A 29 -0.74 12.17 -0.70
CA LEU A 29 -1.65 12.29 0.43
C LEU A 29 -0.86 12.72 1.68
N LYS A 30 -1.21 13.87 2.26
CA LYS A 30 -0.67 14.30 3.55
C LYS A 30 -1.52 13.67 4.65
N TYR A 31 -0.97 12.68 5.32
CA TYR A 31 -1.60 12.10 6.50
C TYR A 31 -1.31 12.96 7.72
N ALA A 32 -2.36 13.38 8.44
CA ALA A 32 -2.23 14.08 9.72
C ALA A 32 -2.02 13.09 10.88
N TRP A 33 -2.50 11.85 10.72
CA TRP A 33 -2.46 10.79 11.72
C TRP A 33 -1.59 9.63 11.24
N ARG A 34 -1.02 8.89 12.19
CA ARG A 34 -0.15 7.75 11.92
C ARG A 34 -0.64 6.50 12.64
N ALA A 35 -0.56 5.37 11.97
CA ALA A 35 -0.79 4.06 12.56
C ALA A 35 0.52 3.49 13.12
N LEU A 36 0.40 2.59 14.12
CA LEU A 36 1.52 1.92 14.76
C LEU A 36 1.18 0.44 14.94
N PHE A 37 2.03 -0.43 14.40
CA PHE A 37 1.91 -1.88 14.59
C PHE A 37 2.28 -2.27 16.01
N GLY A 38 1.39 -3.01 16.68
CA GLY A 38 1.55 -3.40 18.07
C GLY A 38 1.72 -2.23 19.04
N CYS A 39 1.22 -1.03 18.68
CA CYS A 39 1.35 0.25 19.41
C CYS A 39 2.80 0.77 19.55
N MET A 40 3.76 0.19 18.88
CA MET A 40 5.19 0.48 19.03
C MET A 40 5.92 0.80 17.74
N VAL A 41 5.59 0.09 16.65
CA VAL A 41 6.37 0.12 15.41
C VAL A 41 5.69 1.00 14.38
N GLU A 42 6.44 1.98 13.87
CA GLU A 42 6.02 2.90 12.83
C GLU A 42 6.26 2.31 11.42
N ASP A 43 5.77 3.01 10.40
CA ASP A 43 5.89 2.66 8.99
C ASP A 43 7.34 2.42 8.53
N SER A 44 7.46 1.53 7.54
CA SER A 44 8.71 1.17 6.85
C SER A 44 9.77 0.58 7.79
N SER A 45 9.34 -0.09 8.84
CA SER A 45 10.23 -0.74 9.81
C SER A 45 10.52 -2.18 9.42
N SER A 46 11.69 -2.67 9.85
CA SER A 46 12.02 -4.09 9.82
C SER A 46 11.96 -4.65 11.22
N VAL A 47 11.33 -5.82 11.37
CA VAL A 47 11.10 -6.47 12.66
C VAL A 47 11.59 -7.91 12.61
N GLU A 48 12.35 -8.34 13.62
CA GLU A 48 12.75 -9.73 13.74
C GLU A 48 11.53 -10.65 13.91
N LYS A 49 11.60 -11.86 13.34
CA LYS A 49 10.47 -12.81 13.34
C LYS A 49 9.89 -13.02 14.74
N ASN A 50 10.73 -13.24 15.75
CA ASN A 50 10.27 -13.46 17.13
C ASN A 50 9.54 -12.24 17.70
N ALA A 51 10.01 -11.02 17.40
CA ALA A 51 9.34 -9.80 17.82
C ALA A 51 8.04 -9.60 17.05
N PHE A 52 8.01 -9.93 15.76
CA PHE A 52 6.80 -9.90 14.94
C PHE A 52 5.71 -10.82 15.51
N ASP A 53 6.04 -12.05 15.91
CA ASP A 53 5.11 -13.03 16.48
C ASP A 53 4.46 -12.56 17.80
N VAL A 54 5.18 -11.74 18.55
CA VAL A 54 4.64 -11.08 19.76
C VAL A 54 3.75 -9.91 19.38
N LEU A 55 4.20 -9.07 18.43
CA LEU A 55 3.50 -7.83 18.05
C LEU A 55 2.21 -8.10 17.29
N VAL A 56 2.15 -9.17 16.50
CA VAL A 56 0.94 -9.53 15.73
C VAL A 56 -0.25 -9.89 16.64
N GLY A 57 0.02 -10.33 17.87
CA GLY A 57 -1.01 -10.55 18.88
C GLY A 57 -1.47 -9.28 19.62
N ARG A 58 -0.87 -8.12 19.33
CA ARG A 58 -1.23 -6.84 19.93
C ARG A 58 -2.16 -6.03 19.03
N LYS A 59 -2.78 -5.03 19.63
CA LYS A 59 -3.63 -4.07 18.90
C LYS A 59 -2.83 -3.22 17.92
N LEU A 60 -3.48 -2.83 16.82
CA LEU A 60 -3.04 -1.71 16.00
C LEU A 60 -3.42 -0.40 16.71
N CYS A 61 -2.50 0.52 16.86
CA CYS A 61 -2.74 1.82 17.47
C CYS A 61 -2.67 2.93 16.43
N ALA A 62 -3.26 4.07 16.75
CA ALA A 62 -3.13 5.28 15.96
C ALA A 62 -2.85 6.48 16.86
N LYS A 63 -2.09 7.45 16.34
CA LYS A 63 -1.77 8.70 17.02
C LYS A 63 -1.94 9.88 16.07
N ASP A 64 -2.34 11.02 16.63
CA ASP A 64 -2.35 12.29 15.92
C ASP A 64 -0.95 12.92 15.86
N SER A 65 -0.85 14.09 15.25
CA SER A 65 0.41 14.85 15.16
C SER A 65 0.93 15.36 16.52
N ALA A 66 0.05 15.50 17.51
CA ALA A 66 0.41 15.89 18.88
C ALA A 66 0.80 14.68 19.76
N GLY A 67 0.62 13.44 19.27
CA GLY A 67 0.92 12.21 20.00
C GLY A 67 -0.24 11.66 20.81
N ASN A 68 -1.43 12.26 20.74
CA ASN A 68 -2.61 11.75 21.39
C ASN A 68 -3.05 10.44 20.77
N GLN A 69 -3.52 9.50 21.59
CA GLN A 69 -4.04 8.22 21.12
C GLN A 69 -5.42 8.38 20.48
N LEU A 70 -5.62 7.65 19.39
CA LEU A 70 -6.85 7.60 18.62
C LEU A 70 -7.43 6.19 18.67
N THR A 71 -8.74 6.07 18.52
CA THR A 71 -9.40 4.77 18.43
C THR A 71 -9.39 4.28 17.00
N VAL A 72 -8.76 3.13 16.72
CA VAL A 72 -8.80 2.51 15.39
C VAL A 72 -10.16 1.85 15.19
N GLU A 73 -10.83 2.17 14.08
CA GLU A 73 -12.17 1.65 13.74
C GLU A 73 -12.11 0.50 12.73
N SER A 74 -11.19 0.60 11.78
CA SER A 74 -11.00 -0.44 10.76
C SER A 74 -9.63 -0.27 10.08
N PHE A 75 -9.18 -1.32 9.43
CA PHE A 75 -7.99 -1.32 8.59
C PHE A 75 -8.04 -2.49 7.60
N THR A 76 -7.23 -2.41 6.54
CA THR A 76 -6.96 -3.53 5.64
C THR A 76 -5.60 -4.09 5.98
N ILE A 77 -5.52 -5.40 6.20
CA ILE A 77 -4.25 -6.13 6.32
C ILE A 77 -3.94 -6.80 5.00
N THR A 78 -2.70 -6.66 4.52
CA THR A 78 -2.20 -7.35 3.33
C THR A 78 -0.90 -8.03 3.67
N TYR A 79 -0.82 -9.33 3.42
CA TYR A 79 0.38 -10.14 3.58
C TYR A 79 0.98 -10.44 2.21
N ALA A 80 2.24 -10.09 2.05
CA ALA A 80 3.05 -10.38 0.88
C ALA A 80 4.04 -11.50 1.26
N GLU A 81 3.63 -12.73 1.01
CA GLU A 81 4.40 -13.95 1.27
C GLU A 81 5.38 -14.22 0.12
N ARG A 82 6.64 -14.42 0.43
CA ARG A 82 7.67 -14.73 -0.56
C ARG A 82 7.92 -16.23 -0.61
N GLY A 83 7.57 -16.85 -1.72
CA GLY A 83 7.79 -18.26 -1.98
C GLY A 83 8.95 -18.51 -2.95
N LEU A 84 9.69 -19.58 -2.76
CA LEU A 84 10.69 -20.08 -3.70
C LEU A 84 10.04 -21.13 -4.59
N TYR A 85 10.00 -20.86 -5.89
CA TYR A 85 9.43 -21.74 -6.92
C TYR A 85 10.48 -22.10 -7.94
N GLN A 86 10.14 -23.02 -8.85
CA GLN A 86 10.96 -23.32 -10.02
C GLN A 86 10.21 -22.88 -11.28
N ASP A 87 10.93 -22.30 -12.21
CA ASP A 87 10.40 -21.97 -13.52
C ASP A 87 10.32 -23.22 -14.41
N SER A 88 9.85 -23.08 -15.65
CA SER A 88 9.73 -24.18 -16.62
C SER A 88 11.07 -24.83 -17.00
N THR A 89 12.19 -24.19 -16.71
CA THR A 89 13.56 -24.70 -16.95
C THR A 89 14.20 -25.30 -15.71
N GLY A 90 13.48 -25.29 -14.56
CA GLY A 90 13.98 -25.79 -13.28
C GLY A 90 14.83 -24.80 -12.50
N LEU A 91 14.93 -23.54 -12.95
CA LEU A 91 15.65 -22.51 -12.22
C LEU A 91 14.82 -21.95 -11.05
N PRO A 92 15.44 -21.70 -9.88
CA PRO A 92 14.74 -21.13 -8.74
C PRO A 92 14.33 -19.67 -8.99
N ILE A 93 13.06 -19.37 -8.77
CA ILE A 93 12.50 -18.01 -8.83
C ILE A 93 11.78 -17.69 -7.53
N ILE A 94 11.80 -16.41 -7.14
CA ILE A 94 11.03 -15.91 -5.99
C ILE A 94 9.75 -15.28 -6.53
N ILE A 95 8.62 -15.81 -6.07
CA ILE A 95 7.29 -15.25 -6.35
C ILE A 95 6.76 -14.65 -5.05
N THR A 96 6.07 -13.52 -5.15
CA THR A 96 5.37 -12.92 -4.03
C THR A 96 3.86 -13.11 -4.22
N GLU A 97 3.25 -13.78 -3.27
CA GLU A 97 1.80 -13.98 -3.22
C GLU A 97 1.18 -12.96 -2.25
N TYR A 98 0.02 -12.43 -2.61
CA TYR A 98 -0.66 -11.41 -1.82
C TYR A 98 -2.00 -11.94 -1.31
N SER A 99 -2.19 -11.86 0.00
CA SER A 99 -3.47 -12.13 0.65
C SER A 99 -3.91 -10.89 1.42
N SER A 100 -5.19 -10.53 1.34
CA SER A 100 -5.72 -9.31 2.00
C SER A 100 -7.03 -9.58 2.70
N ALA A 101 -7.29 -8.87 3.79
CA ALA A 101 -8.56 -8.87 4.50
C ALA A 101 -8.87 -7.51 5.12
N GLU A 102 -10.15 -7.17 5.18
CA GLU A 102 -10.65 -6.03 5.94
C GLU A 102 -10.89 -6.43 7.39
N CYS A 103 -10.35 -5.65 8.32
CA CYS A 103 -10.48 -5.85 9.75
C CYS A 103 -11.31 -4.73 10.38
N LYS A 104 -12.25 -5.09 11.25
CA LYS A 104 -13.02 -4.14 12.05
C LYS A 104 -12.39 -4.01 13.43
N GLY A 105 -12.31 -2.76 13.94
CA GLY A 105 -11.66 -2.48 15.21
C GLY A 105 -10.15 -2.38 15.09
N ASP A 106 -9.46 -2.61 16.19
CA ASP A 106 -8.02 -2.41 16.35
C ASP A 106 -7.21 -3.71 16.39
N SER A 107 -7.87 -4.87 16.29
CA SER A 107 -7.25 -6.17 16.51
C SER A 107 -7.20 -7.00 15.22
N ILE A 108 -6.08 -7.68 15.01
CA ILE A 108 -5.92 -8.62 13.91
C ILE A 108 -6.76 -9.88 14.22
N PRO A 109 -7.53 -10.40 13.25
CA PRO A 109 -8.31 -11.62 13.45
C PRO A 109 -7.42 -12.81 13.84
N SER A 110 -7.92 -13.67 14.74
CA SER A 110 -7.16 -14.81 15.29
C SER A 110 -6.62 -15.76 14.23
N GLN A 111 -7.38 -15.96 13.14
CA GLN A 111 -6.92 -16.78 12.00
C GLN A 111 -5.65 -16.21 11.37
N TRP A 112 -5.61 -14.90 11.11
CA TRP A 112 -4.44 -14.22 10.57
C TRP A 112 -3.24 -14.28 11.52
N ILE A 113 -3.48 -14.17 12.84
CA ILE A 113 -2.41 -14.31 13.84
C ILE A 113 -1.80 -15.72 13.79
N ALA A 114 -2.64 -16.76 13.67
CA ALA A 114 -2.17 -18.14 13.56
C ALA A 114 -1.36 -18.35 12.27
N ASP A 115 -1.90 -17.89 11.12
CA ASP A 115 -1.23 -17.98 9.82
C ASP A 115 0.13 -17.28 9.81
N PHE A 116 0.22 -16.09 10.41
CA PHE A 116 1.49 -15.38 10.52
C PHE A 116 2.51 -16.11 11.37
N ARG A 117 2.12 -16.68 12.50
CA ARG A 117 3.04 -17.41 13.38
C ARG A 117 3.58 -18.68 12.71
N GLU A 118 2.75 -19.35 11.92
CA GLU A 118 3.10 -20.59 11.25
C GLU A 118 3.88 -20.36 9.95
N ARG A 119 3.43 -19.41 9.12
CA ARG A 119 3.86 -19.31 7.72
C ARG A 119 4.83 -18.18 7.42
N SER A 120 4.90 -17.13 8.28
CA SER A 120 5.72 -15.99 7.93
C SER A 120 7.21 -16.24 8.09
N TYR A 121 7.97 -15.81 7.08
CA TYR A 121 9.42 -15.99 7.00
C TYR A 121 10.15 -14.67 6.80
N ARG A 122 11.46 -14.74 6.93
CA ARG A 122 12.35 -13.63 6.63
C ARG A 122 12.20 -13.16 5.18
N GLY A 123 11.98 -11.87 5.02
CA GLY A 123 11.78 -11.22 3.73
C GLY A 123 10.32 -11.00 3.37
N ASP A 124 9.38 -11.62 4.07
CA ASP A 124 7.96 -11.34 3.92
C ASP A 124 7.61 -9.93 4.39
N THR A 125 6.51 -9.41 3.87
CA THR A 125 6.07 -8.06 4.18
C THR A 125 4.59 -8.05 4.56
N VAL A 126 4.27 -7.32 5.62
CA VAL A 126 2.88 -7.07 6.03
C VAL A 126 2.58 -5.60 5.91
N TYR A 127 1.44 -5.28 5.32
CA TYR A 127 0.93 -3.92 5.16
C TYR A 127 -0.34 -3.76 5.97
N PHE A 128 -0.46 -2.62 6.65
CA PHE A 128 -1.68 -2.15 7.28
C PHE A 128 -2.11 -0.89 6.56
N ASP A 129 -3.07 -1.05 5.65
CA ASP A 129 -3.56 0.01 4.78
C ASP A 129 -4.97 0.45 5.22
N HIS A 130 -5.42 1.59 4.71
CA HIS A 130 -6.76 2.13 4.96
C HIS A 130 -7.13 2.17 6.46
N VAL A 131 -6.13 2.44 7.33
CA VAL A 131 -6.36 2.52 8.77
C VAL A 131 -7.22 3.75 9.06
N MET A 132 -8.47 3.52 9.42
CA MET A 132 -9.41 4.54 9.86
C MET A 132 -9.37 4.68 11.37
N ALA A 133 -9.12 5.87 11.86
CA ALA A 133 -9.10 6.14 13.28
C ALA A 133 -10.02 7.31 13.63
N ARG A 134 -10.51 7.32 14.87
CA ARG A 134 -11.40 8.33 15.43
C ARG A 134 -10.74 9.02 16.60
N SER A 135 -10.82 10.36 16.61
CA SER A 135 -10.39 11.19 17.74
C SER A 135 -11.48 11.30 18.81
N ALA A 136 -11.12 11.85 19.98
CA ALA A 136 -12.06 12.16 21.05
C ALA A 136 -13.20 13.08 20.58
N ASP A 137 -12.93 13.99 19.65
CA ASP A 137 -13.89 14.91 19.04
C ASP A 137 -14.78 14.25 17.97
N GLN A 138 -14.82 12.92 17.91
CA GLN A 138 -15.60 12.13 16.96
C GLN A 138 -15.22 12.35 15.47
N LYS A 139 -14.08 12.96 15.17
CA LYS A 139 -13.57 13.09 13.80
C LYS A 139 -12.91 11.79 13.38
N THR A 140 -13.31 11.23 12.25
CA THR A 140 -12.71 10.04 11.67
C THR A 140 -11.83 10.44 10.49
N GLN A 141 -10.59 9.94 10.44
CA GLN A 141 -9.62 10.22 9.38
C GLN A 141 -8.78 9.00 9.06
N LEU A 142 -8.23 9.02 7.86
CA LEU A 142 -7.29 8.02 7.38
C LEU A 142 -5.90 8.27 7.99
N CYS A 143 -5.31 7.25 8.58
CA CYS A 143 -3.94 7.27 9.08
C CYS A 143 -2.93 6.94 7.98
N LYS A 144 -1.67 7.37 8.17
CA LYS A 144 -0.56 6.90 7.35
C LYS A 144 -0.46 5.37 7.46
N PRO A 145 -0.40 4.64 6.33
CA PRO A 145 -0.26 3.19 6.33
C PRO A 145 1.04 2.75 7.00
N VAL A 146 1.10 1.48 7.42
CA VAL A 146 2.29 0.88 8.02
C VAL A 146 2.74 -0.29 7.17
N LYS A 147 4.03 -0.31 6.83
CA LYS A 147 4.71 -1.41 6.14
C LYS A 147 5.72 -2.04 7.10
N ILE A 148 5.63 -3.34 7.32
CA ILE A 148 6.56 -4.10 8.17
C ILE A 148 7.24 -5.18 7.32
N VAL A 149 8.56 -5.22 7.35
CA VAL A 149 9.37 -6.29 6.73
C VAL A 149 9.88 -7.21 7.82
N ILE A 150 9.66 -8.51 7.67
CA ILE A 150 10.12 -9.54 8.62
C ILE A 150 11.59 -9.88 8.33
N LYS A 151 12.43 -9.88 9.37
CA LYS A 151 13.85 -10.23 9.32
C LYS A 151 14.16 -11.56 9.96
#